data_85fbe74b2ef7d3094071e1f786e407c4
#
_entry.id   85fbe74b2ef7d3094071e1f786e407c4
#
_cell.length_a   1.000
_cell.length_b   1.000
_cell.length_c   1.000
_cell.angle_alpha   90.00
_cell.angle_beta   90.00
_cell.angle_gamma   90.00
#
_symmetry.space_group_name_H-M   'P 1'
#
loop_
_entity.id
_entity.type
_entity.pdbx_description
1 polymer ?
#
loop_
_entity_poly.entity_id
_entity_poly.type
_entity_poly.pdbx_seq_one_letter_code
_entity_poly.pdbx_strand_id
1 'polypeptide(L)'
;MSSKLLRLAVTATAALALVGAAPAMADRNPAPAHGGQDSFTIVGHRGASGYRPEHTLASYELAARMGADYVEPDLVTTKDGVLVARHEPEIGGTTDVAAHPEFAGRKTTKSLDGVTVTGWFTEDFTLAELKTLRAKERIPEVRQRNTIYDGRYEVPTFQEVINLVKRLSRELHREIGIYPETKHPTYFRKQGLALEPQLVRLLNRNGLNRSSAKVYVQSFEVTNLIELHRVLRVPLVQLTGATGAPFDLVDAGDPRTYADITSARGLRDVSKYAKGLGPDKNQVIPRDAAGFLTTPTTLVRDAHRAGLVVHPYTFRAENTFLPADFRSSAVASEYGDLFAEIEVFRAAGVDGLFTDNTDIAVAQEDLAA
;
A
#
# COMPACT_ATOMS: atom_id res chain seq x y z
N MET A 1 27.81 34.26 -85.23
CA MET A 1 26.73 33.27 -85.21
C MET A 1 26.35 33.15 -83.75
N SER A 2 25.12 33.53 -83.47
CA SER A 2 24.66 34.03 -82.21
C SER A 2 24.54 32.98 -81.10
N SER A 3 25.15 33.24 -79.91
CA SER A 3 24.93 32.57 -78.69
C SER A 3 23.92 33.31 -77.80
N LYS A 4 22.78 32.71 -77.54
CA LYS A 4 21.79 33.26 -76.62
C LYS A 4 22.11 32.80 -75.21
N LEU A 5 22.47 33.73 -74.33
CA LEU A 5 22.59 33.58 -72.92
C LEU A 5 21.20 33.47 -72.27
N LEU A 6 20.94 32.34 -71.62
CA LEU A 6 19.74 32.13 -70.78
C LEU A 6 20.10 32.52 -69.34
N ARG A 7 19.46 33.59 -68.84
CA ARG A 7 19.62 33.99 -67.40
C ARG A 7 18.65 33.15 -66.57
N LEU A 8 19.18 32.38 -65.64
CA LEU A 8 18.42 31.68 -64.61
C LEU A 8 18.22 32.64 -63.44
N ALA A 9 16.95 32.97 -63.15
CA ALA A 9 16.60 33.69 -61.94
C ALA A 9 16.46 32.72 -60.81
N VAL A 10 17.29 32.89 -59.75
CA VAL A 10 17.18 32.15 -58.52
C VAL A 10 16.27 32.91 -57.59
N THR A 11 15.07 32.42 -57.38
CA THR A 11 14.17 32.88 -56.31
C THR A 11 14.55 32.26 -54.99
N ALA A 12 15.08 33.04 -54.10
CA ALA A 12 15.34 32.64 -52.72
C ALA A 12 14.03 32.59 -51.92
N THR A 13 13.56 31.40 -51.61
CA THR A 13 12.46 31.20 -50.66
C THR A 13 12.99 31.24 -49.26
N ALA A 14 12.66 32.30 -48.49
CA ALA A 14 12.95 32.39 -47.09
C ALA A 14 12.05 31.40 -46.32
N ALA A 15 12.62 30.31 -45.79
CA ALA A 15 11.95 29.43 -44.84
C ALA A 15 11.92 30.12 -43.44
N LEU A 16 10.74 30.56 -43.06
CA LEU A 16 10.47 31.03 -41.69
C LEU A 16 10.52 29.79 -40.76
N ALA A 17 11.56 29.62 -39.97
CA ALA A 17 11.62 28.65 -38.91
C ALA A 17 10.68 29.11 -37.79
N LEU A 18 9.50 28.50 -37.66
CA LEU A 18 8.73 28.56 -36.44
C LEU A 18 9.49 27.82 -35.34
N VAL A 19 10.14 28.57 -34.49
CA VAL A 19 10.60 28.05 -33.18
C VAL A 19 9.36 27.85 -32.36
N GLY A 20 8.88 26.61 -32.32
CA GLY A 20 7.84 26.21 -31.38
C GLY A 20 8.39 26.31 -29.94
N ALA A 21 7.92 27.30 -29.20
CA ALA A 21 8.13 27.37 -27.76
C ALA A 21 7.49 26.11 -27.14
N ALA A 22 8.29 25.28 -26.51
CA ALA A 22 7.76 24.24 -25.64
C ALA A 22 6.89 24.90 -24.56
N PRO A 23 5.71 24.36 -24.24
CA PRO A 23 4.94 24.91 -23.15
C PRO A 23 5.77 24.79 -21.87
N ALA A 24 6.06 25.96 -21.25
CA ALA A 24 6.59 26.01 -19.90
C ALA A 24 5.66 25.16 -19.03
N MET A 25 6.22 24.17 -18.33
CA MET A 25 5.50 23.51 -17.24
C MET A 25 5.07 24.60 -16.29
N ALA A 26 3.79 24.89 -16.25
CA ALA A 26 3.23 25.80 -15.27
C ALA A 26 3.62 25.25 -13.88
N ASP A 27 4.30 26.06 -13.09
CA ASP A 27 4.43 25.86 -11.67
C ASP A 27 3.01 25.64 -11.13
N ARG A 28 2.71 24.38 -10.79
CA ARG A 28 1.46 24.07 -10.10
C ARG A 28 1.57 24.72 -8.74
N ASN A 29 0.79 25.74 -8.51
CA ASN A 29 0.51 26.24 -7.18
C ASN A 29 0.21 25.02 -6.31
N PRO A 30 0.78 24.93 -5.10
CA PRO A 30 0.40 23.86 -4.18
C PRO A 30 -1.12 23.92 -4.01
N ALA A 31 -1.78 22.79 -4.25
CA ALA A 31 -3.20 22.65 -3.99
C ALA A 31 -3.47 23.12 -2.55
N PRO A 32 -4.58 23.80 -2.28
CA PRO A 32 -4.92 24.23 -0.94
C PRO A 32 -4.87 23.04 0.00
N ALA A 33 -4.28 23.21 1.18
CA ALA A 33 -4.22 22.17 2.20
C ALA A 33 -5.65 21.75 2.55
N HIS A 34 -6.07 20.59 2.07
CA HIS A 34 -7.35 20.00 2.40
C HIS A 34 -7.33 19.55 3.86
N GLY A 35 -7.66 20.46 4.75
CA GLY A 35 -7.91 20.25 6.17
C GLY A 35 -9.40 20.26 6.44
N GLY A 36 -10.14 19.33 5.83
CA GLY A 36 -11.57 19.15 6.06
C GLY A 36 -11.95 17.68 5.98
N GLN A 37 -12.95 17.29 6.74
CA GLN A 37 -13.44 15.90 6.93
C GLN A 37 -14.00 15.21 5.66
N ASP A 38 -13.79 15.78 4.46
CA ASP A 38 -14.41 15.33 3.20
C ASP A 38 -13.40 14.89 2.12
N SER A 39 -12.09 14.76 2.41
CA SER A 39 -11.14 14.32 1.40
C SER A 39 -11.01 12.80 1.36
N PHE A 40 -11.15 12.23 0.16
CA PHE A 40 -10.96 10.80 -0.08
C PHE A 40 -9.49 10.41 0.19
N THR A 41 -9.27 9.41 1.04
CA THR A 41 -7.92 9.04 1.47
C THR A 41 -7.26 8.05 0.51
N ILE A 42 -6.10 8.41 -0.05
CA ILE A 42 -5.32 7.53 -0.93
C ILE A 42 -4.10 6.99 -0.17
N VAL A 43 -4.07 5.66 0.01
CA VAL A 43 -2.96 4.96 0.66
C VAL A 43 -2.15 4.20 -0.37
N GLY A 44 -0.85 4.55 -0.51
CA GLY A 44 0.10 3.79 -1.33
C GLY A 44 0.42 2.47 -0.67
N HIS A 45 -0.23 1.38 -1.12
CA HIS A 45 -0.15 0.03 -0.58
C HIS A 45 1.24 -0.56 -0.80
N ARG A 46 2.00 -0.72 0.29
CA ARG A 46 3.43 -1.09 0.28
C ARG A 46 4.30 -0.09 -0.51
N GLY A 47 3.84 1.17 -0.58
CA GLY A 47 4.32 2.20 -1.48
C GLY A 47 3.61 2.19 -2.84
N ALA A 48 4.30 2.61 -3.90
CA ALA A 48 3.85 2.47 -5.30
C ALA A 48 4.28 1.10 -5.84
N SER A 49 3.73 0.03 -5.25
CA SER A 49 4.16 -1.35 -5.51
C SER A 49 3.82 -1.85 -6.92
N GLY A 50 2.92 -1.17 -7.63
CA GLY A 50 2.68 -1.39 -9.06
C GLY A 50 3.88 -1.00 -9.95
N TYR A 51 4.85 -0.23 -9.42
CA TYR A 51 5.95 0.36 -10.19
C TYR A 51 7.35 0.10 -9.61
N ARG A 52 7.45 -0.37 -8.38
CA ARG A 52 8.70 -0.66 -7.65
C ARG A 52 8.51 -1.88 -6.76
N PRO A 53 9.56 -2.66 -6.49
CA PRO A 53 9.49 -3.71 -5.50
C PRO A 53 8.89 -3.21 -4.19
N GLU A 54 7.89 -3.93 -3.69
CA GLU A 54 7.11 -3.56 -2.51
C GLU A 54 8.00 -3.32 -1.27
N HIS A 55 7.54 -2.46 -0.36
CA HIS A 55 8.22 -2.18 0.91
C HIS A 55 9.68 -1.76 0.76
N THR A 56 10.00 -0.96 -0.25
CA THR A 56 11.29 -0.30 -0.40
C THR A 56 11.14 1.21 -0.17
N LEU A 57 12.20 1.90 0.27
CA LEU A 57 12.15 3.35 0.39
C LEU A 57 11.82 4.03 -0.95
N ALA A 58 12.28 3.43 -2.07
CA ALA A 58 11.97 3.92 -3.41
C ALA A 58 10.49 3.77 -3.77
N SER A 59 9.83 2.69 -3.33
CA SER A 59 8.39 2.49 -3.51
C SER A 59 7.58 3.53 -2.72
N TYR A 60 7.94 3.78 -1.46
CA TYR A 60 7.28 4.78 -0.61
C TYR A 60 7.50 6.21 -1.12
N GLU A 61 8.74 6.54 -1.54
CA GLU A 61 9.03 7.85 -2.11
C GLU A 61 8.23 8.10 -3.38
N LEU A 62 8.12 7.09 -4.25
CA LEU A 62 7.35 7.21 -5.48
C LEU A 62 5.86 7.42 -5.20
N ALA A 63 5.25 6.65 -4.28
CA ALA A 63 3.86 6.84 -3.88
C ALA A 63 3.60 8.26 -3.34
N ALA A 64 4.48 8.74 -2.47
CA ALA A 64 4.39 10.09 -1.92
C ALA A 64 4.48 11.17 -3.01
N ARG A 65 5.40 11.02 -3.99
CA ARG A 65 5.55 11.96 -5.10
C ARG A 65 4.39 11.90 -6.11
N MET A 66 3.73 10.75 -6.23
CA MET A 66 2.51 10.58 -7.02
C MET A 66 1.27 11.20 -6.37
N GLY A 67 1.34 11.57 -5.09
CA GLY A 67 0.22 12.24 -4.42
C GLY A 67 -0.42 11.44 -3.27
N ALA A 68 0.04 10.22 -2.95
CA ALA A 68 -0.52 9.45 -1.84
C ALA A 68 -0.59 10.27 -0.54
N ASP A 69 -1.70 10.17 0.17
CA ASP A 69 -1.86 10.78 1.49
C ASP A 69 -1.07 10.04 2.56
N TYR A 70 -1.00 8.73 2.43
CA TYR A 70 -0.29 7.85 3.33
C TYR A 70 0.57 6.86 2.54
N VAL A 71 1.68 6.45 3.13
CA VAL A 71 2.42 5.25 2.72
C VAL A 71 2.19 4.16 3.77
N GLU A 72 2.06 2.93 3.29
CA GLU A 72 1.78 1.78 4.14
C GLU A 72 2.99 0.86 4.27
N PRO A 73 3.64 0.81 5.43
CA PRO A 73 4.62 -0.21 5.76
C PRO A 73 3.98 -1.36 6.56
N ASP A 74 4.02 -2.57 6.03
CA ASP A 74 3.78 -3.80 6.80
C ASP A 74 5.00 -4.11 7.66
N LEU A 75 4.79 -4.36 8.94
CA LEU A 75 5.87 -4.49 9.91
C LEU A 75 5.98 -5.93 10.40
N VAL A 76 7.16 -6.46 10.26
CA VAL A 76 7.65 -7.71 10.86
C VAL A 76 8.90 -7.39 11.69
N THR A 77 9.41 -8.34 12.46
CA THR A 77 10.60 -8.11 13.29
C THR A 77 11.78 -8.98 12.89
N THR A 78 12.98 -8.48 13.12
CA THR A 78 14.23 -9.23 13.00
C THR A 78 14.50 -10.05 14.28
N LYS A 79 15.50 -10.94 14.24
CA LYS A 79 15.98 -11.71 15.39
C LYS A 79 16.41 -10.84 16.58
N ASP A 80 16.96 -9.66 16.29
CA ASP A 80 17.40 -8.67 17.29
C ASP A 80 16.32 -7.62 17.60
N GLY A 81 15.06 -7.88 17.22
CA GLY A 81 13.90 -7.11 17.65
C GLY A 81 13.73 -5.76 16.95
N VAL A 82 14.25 -5.58 15.73
CA VAL A 82 14.08 -4.36 14.94
C VAL A 82 12.92 -4.52 13.98
N LEU A 83 11.97 -3.57 13.97
CA LEU A 83 10.87 -3.55 13.01
C LEU A 83 11.38 -3.19 11.61
N VAL A 84 11.10 -4.06 10.65
CA VAL A 84 11.41 -3.89 9.22
C VAL A 84 10.13 -3.98 8.40
N ALA A 85 10.14 -3.36 7.22
CA ALA A 85 8.98 -3.35 6.33
C ALA A 85 9.04 -4.55 5.38
N ARG A 86 8.20 -5.56 5.62
CA ARG A 86 7.91 -6.72 4.76
C ARG A 86 6.48 -7.20 5.01
N HIS A 87 5.81 -7.63 3.92
CA HIS A 87 4.44 -8.15 4.04
C HIS A 87 4.38 -9.46 4.82
N GLU A 88 5.33 -10.35 4.58
CA GLU A 88 5.43 -11.64 5.27
C GLU A 88 6.75 -11.72 6.05
N PRO A 89 6.79 -12.50 7.14
CA PRO A 89 8.06 -12.91 7.75
C PRO A 89 8.94 -13.69 6.78
N GLU A 90 8.35 -14.50 5.88
CA GLU A 90 9.06 -15.24 4.82
C GLU A 90 9.50 -14.27 3.72
N ILE A 91 10.82 -14.22 3.46
CA ILE A 91 11.46 -13.23 2.57
C ILE A 91 12.02 -13.81 1.28
N GLY A 92 11.90 -15.10 1.02
CA GLY A 92 12.44 -15.75 -0.20
C GLY A 92 11.78 -15.26 -1.48
N GLY A 93 10.47 -14.91 -1.40
CA GLY A 93 9.71 -14.36 -2.53
C GLY A 93 10.00 -12.90 -2.84
N THR A 94 10.47 -12.10 -1.87
CA THR A 94 10.60 -10.64 -1.98
C THR A 94 12.03 -10.12 -1.82
N THR A 95 13.01 -11.01 -1.61
CA THR A 95 14.44 -10.69 -1.54
C THR A 95 15.28 -11.69 -2.30
N ASP A 96 16.54 -11.36 -2.49
CA ASP A 96 17.55 -12.21 -3.14
C ASP A 96 18.19 -13.23 -2.18
N VAL A 97 17.64 -13.47 -0.99
CA VAL A 97 18.19 -14.35 0.06
C VAL A 97 18.60 -15.75 -0.46
N ALA A 98 17.87 -16.28 -1.43
CA ALA A 98 18.19 -17.57 -2.05
C ALA A 98 19.50 -17.56 -2.86
N ALA A 99 19.99 -16.39 -3.25
CA ALA A 99 21.26 -16.21 -3.93
C ALA A 99 22.45 -16.03 -2.96
N HIS A 100 22.21 -16.04 -1.64
CA HIS A 100 23.20 -15.88 -0.60
C HIS A 100 23.60 -17.24 0.02
N PRO A 101 24.73 -17.85 -0.40
CA PRO A 101 25.12 -19.19 0.07
C PRO A 101 25.31 -19.26 1.60
N GLU A 102 25.73 -18.18 2.22
CA GLU A 102 25.91 -18.04 3.68
C GLU A 102 24.61 -18.22 4.45
N PHE A 103 23.47 -18.01 3.81
CA PHE A 103 22.13 -18.16 4.41
C PHE A 103 21.39 -19.44 3.98
N ALA A 104 22.00 -20.27 3.13
CA ALA A 104 21.36 -21.49 2.63
C ALA A 104 20.88 -22.41 3.77
N GLY A 105 21.70 -22.57 4.82
CA GLY A 105 21.38 -23.38 5.99
C GLY A 105 20.30 -22.84 6.91
N ARG A 106 19.78 -21.63 6.68
CA ARG A 106 18.69 -21.02 7.47
C ARG A 106 17.32 -21.27 6.85
N LYS A 107 17.26 -21.85 5.65
CA LYS A 107 15.98 -22.23 5.05
C LYS A 107 15.31 -23.27 5.94
N THR A 108 14.10 -22.99 6.39
CA THR A 108 13.40 -23.82 7.36
C THR A 108 11.90 -23.83 7.10
N THR A 109 11.18 -24.71 7.77
CA THR A 109 9.72 -24.81 7.70
C THR A 109 9.12 -24.38 9.03
N LYS A 110 8.20 -23.42 9.00
CA LYS A 110 7.49 -22.90 10.17
C LYS A 110 5.98 -22.94 9.95
N SER A 111 5.21 -22.92 11.02
CA SER A 111 3.78 -22.67 10.99
C SER A 111 3.55 -21.16 11.18
N LEU A 112 3.07 -20.49 10.16
CA LEU A 112 2.68 -19.08 10.19
C LEU A 112 1.15 -19.02 10.20
N ASP A 113 0.57 -18.58 11.30
CA ASP A 113 -0.89 -18.50 11.50
C ASP A 113 -1.64 -19.78 11.10
N GLY A 114 -1.07 -20.92 11.46
CA GLY A 114 -1.64 -22.25 11.14
C GLY A 114 -1.31 -22.78 9.74
N VAL A 115 -0.65 -21.98 8.90
CA VAL A 115 -0.22 -22.39 7.55
C VAL A 115 1.26 -22.81 7.58
N THR A 116 1.57 -23.97 7.00
CA THR A 116 2.96 -24.42 6.87
C THR A 116 3.66 -23.67 5.73
N VAL A 117 4.72 -22.95 6.06
CA VAL A 117 5.53 -22.15 5.13
C VAL A 117 6.99 -22.60 5.20
N THR A 118 7.63 -22.80 4.04
CA THR A 118 9.06 -23.14 3.94
C THR A 118 9.83 -22.03 3.24
N GLY A 119 10.83 -21.49 3.90
CA GLY A 119 11.64 -20.38 3.36
C GLY A 119 12.62 -19.84 4.37
N TRP A 120 12.93 -18.56 4.24
CA TRP A 120 13.80 -17.78 5.13
C TRP A 120 12.94 -16.73 5.84
N PHE A 121 13.04 -16.65 7.16
CA PHE A 121 12.15 -15.82 7.97
C PHE A 121 12.92 -14.67 8.62
N THR A 122 12.36 -13.48 8.65
CA THR A 122 13.00 -12.26 9.15
C THR A 122 13.54 -12.41 10.59
N GLU A 123 12.82 -13.13 11.44
CA GLU A 123 13.19 -13.37 12.83
C GLU A 123 14.37 -14.35 13.01
N ASP A 124 14.83 -14.98 11.94
CA ASP A 124 16.05 -15.79 11.94
C ASP A 124 17.29 -14.97 11.56
N PHE A 125 17.12 -13.69 11.17
CA PHE A 125 18.17 -12.77 10.73
C PHE A 125 18.27 -11.57 11.67
N THR A 126 19.49 -11.16 11.99
CA THR A 126 19.74 -9.84 12.56
C THR A 126 19.49 -8.74 11.55
N LEU A 127 19.27 -7.50 12.00
CA LEU A 127 19.16 -6.37 11.07
C LEU A 127 20.39 -6.24 10.16
N ALA A 128 21.59 -6.43 10.71
CA ALA A 128 22.83 -6.34 9.94
C ALA A 128 22.85 -7.35 8.77
N GLU A 129 22.38 -8.57 9.00
CA GLU A 129 22.27 -9.59 7.96
C GLU A 129 21.18 -9.25 6.93
N LEU A 130 19.97 -8.81 7.37
CA LEU A 130 18.91 -8.38 6.46
C LEU A 130 19.35 -7.22 5.56
N LYS A 131 20.20 -6.32 6.04
CA LYS A 131 20.72 -5.19 5.27
C LYS A 131 21.70 -5.61 4.15
N THR A 132 22.21 -6.85 4.16
CA THR A 132 22.98 -7.39 3.04
C THR A 132 22.12 -7.82 1.86
N LEU A 133 20.83 -8.13 2.12
CA LEU A 133 19.87 -8.57 1.11
C LEU A 133 19.33 -7.40 0.29
N ARG A 134 18.83 -7.75 -0.91
CA ARG A 134 18.18 -6.79 -1.80
C ARG A 134 16.76 -7.25 -2.12
N ALA A 135 15.87 -6.25 -2.18
CA ALA A 135 14.47 -6.49 -2.56
C ALA A 135 14.35 -6.85 -4.06
N LYS A 136 13.36 -7.66 -4.36
CA LYS A 136 12.96 -8.00 -5.73
C LYS A 136 11.42 -7.96 -5.87
N GLU A 137 10.96 -7.90 -7.12
CA GLU A 137 9.54 -8.00 -7.45
C GLU A 137 8.99 -9.36 -7.03
N ARG A 138 7.83 -9.36 -6.35
CA ARG A 138 7.18 -10.56 -5.84
C ARG A 138 6.41 -11.33 -6.91
N ILE A 139 5.82 -10.63 -7.88
CA ILE A 139 4.97 -11.19 -8.94
C ILE A 139 5.51 -10.82 -10.33
N PRO A 140 6.74 -11.24 -10.66
CA PRO A 140 7.44 -10.82 -11.89
C PRO A 140 6.69 -11.21 -13.17
N GLU A 141 5.88 -12.26 -13.16
CA GLU A 141 5.05 -12.70 -14.28
C GLU A 141 3.93 -11.69 -14.61
N VAL A 142 3.47 -10.91 -13.63
CA VAL A 142 2.48 -9.85 -13.79
C VAL A 142 3.14 -8.48 -13.93
N ARG A 143 4.22 -8.23 -13.16
CA ARG A 143 4.93 -6.94 -13.06
C ARG A 143 6.35 -7.04 -13.61
N GLN A 144 6.52 -7.62 -14.78
CA GLN A 144 7.83 -7.83 -15.42
C GLN A 144 8.67 -6.54 -15.50
N ARG A 145 8.04 -5.37 -15.71
CA ARG A 145 8.76 -4.08 -15.75
C ARG A 145 9.40 -3.69 -14.41
N ASN A 146 8.91 -4.18 -13.28
CA ASN A 146 9.47 -3.90 -11.96
C ASN A 146 10.78 -4.66 -11.73
N THR A 147 11.01 -5.77 -12.42
CA THR A 147 12.22 -6.59 -12.26
C THR A 147 13.52 -5.87 -12.61
N ILE A 148 13.46 -4.77 -13.36
CA ILE A 148 14.64 -3.91 -13.62
C ILE A 148 15.21 -3.29 -12.33
N TYR A 149 14.40 -3.28 -11.26
CA TYR A 149 14.78 -2.77 -9.93
C TYR A 149 15.20 -3.86 -8.96
N ASP A 150 15.13 -5.14 -9.35
CA ASP A 150 15.60 -6.25 -8.51
C ASP A 150 17.07 -6.08 -8.15
N GLY A 151 17.40 -6.36 -6.90
CA GLY A 151 18.75 -6.23 -6.40
C GLY A 151 19.23 -4.79 -6.14
N ARG A 152 18.38 -3.75 -6.29
CA ARG A 152 18.77 -2.34 -6.15
C ARG A 152 18.49 -1.73 -4.78
N TYR A 153 17.51 -2.24 -4.05
CA TYR A 153 17.02 -1.63 -2.82
C TYR A 153 17.16 -2.59 -1.64
N GLU A 154 17.47 -2.01 -0.48
CA GLU A 154 17.52 -2.74 0.79
C GLU A 154 16.13 -2.95 1.39
N VAL A 155 16.05 -3.85 2.37
CA VAL A 155 14.90 -3.97 3.28
C VAL A 155 14.97 -2.81 4.27
N PRO A 156 13.98 -1.88 4.29
CA PRO A 156 14.01 -0.75 5.20
C PRO A 156 13.52 -1.11 6.60
N THR A 157 14.09 -0.46 7.61
CA THR A 157 13.52 -0.42 8.95
C THR A 157 12.33 0.55 9.00
N PHE A 158 11.43 0.36 9.97
CA PHE A 158 10.33 1.32 10.18
C PHE A 158 10.84 2.73 10.50
N GLN A 159 11.98 2.86 11.22
CA GLN A 159 12.59 4.17 11.46
C GLN A 159 13.04 4.86 10.17
N GLU A 160 13.59 4.12 9.20
CA GLU A 160 13.98 4.68 7.90
C GLU A 160 12.75 5.15 7.12
N VAL A 161 11.62 4.42 7.18
CA VAL A 161 10.36 4.87 6.57
C VAL A 161 9.86 6.17 7.23
N ILE A 162 9.87 6.26 8.56
CA ILE A 162 9.50 7.49 9.29
C ILE A 162 10.40 8.67 8.86
N ASN A 163 11.71 8.46 8.76
CA ASN A 163 12.65 9.50 8.35
C ASN A 163 12.39 9.95 6.91
N LEU A 164 12.11 9.01 6.01
CA LEU A 164 11.75 9.29 4.62
C LEU A 164 10.49 10.17 4.55
N VAL A 165 9.41 9.77 5.23
CA VAL A 165 8.13 10.50 5.23
C VAL A 165 8.30 11.92 5.79
N LYS A 166 9.04 12.09 6.89
CA LYS A 166 9.36 13.41 7.43
C LYS A 166 10.15 14.29 6.45
N ARG A 167 11.10 13.70 5.70
CA ARG A 167 11.85 14.40 4.66
C ARG A 167 10.95 14.84 3.52
N LEU A 168 10.16 13.90 2.98
CA LEU A 168 9.26 14.15 1.87
C LEU A 168 8.14 15.14 2.21
N SER A 169 7.61 15.11 3.43
CA SER A 169 6.60 16.08 3.88
C SER A 169 7.13 17.52 3.83
N ARG A 170 8.41 17.73 4.20
CA ARG A 170 9.06 19.07 4.08
C ARG A 170 9.33 19.42 2.62
N GLU A 171 9.83 18.48 1.83
CA GLU A 171 10.22 18.68 0.43
C GLU A 171 9.00 18.99 -0.46
N LEU A 172 7.90 18.26 -0.25
CA LEU A 172 6.68 18.39 -1.04
C LEU A 172 5.68 19.42 -0.46
N HIS A 173 6.04 20.09 0.64
CA HIS A 173 5.20 21.08 1.32
C HIS A 173 3.79 20.58 1.66
N ARG A 174 3.64 19.28 1.92
CA ARG A 174 2.38 18.67 2.39
C ARG A 174 2.67 17.56 3.41
N GLU A 175 1.78 17.38 4.38
CA GLU A 175 1.93 16.30 5.35
C GLU A 175 1.60 14.96 4.69
N ILE A 176 2.60 14.05 4.66
CA ILE A 176 2.43 12.67 4.22
C ILE A 176 2.30 11.82 5.48
N GLY A 177 1.26 11.00 5.53
CA GLY A 177 1.00 10.10 6.64
C GLY A 177 1.72 8.76 6.51
N ILE A 178 1.71 8.01 7.61
CA ILE A 178 2.13 6.61 7.64
C ILE A 178 0.99 5.73 8.17
N TYR A 179 0.80 4.57 7.54
CA TYR A 179 -0.28 3.64 7.82
C TYR A 179 0.28 2.24 8.13
N PRO A 180 1.08 2.06 9.22
CA PRO A 180 1.75 0.79 9.49
C PRO A 180 0.76 -0.31 9.88
N GLU A 181 0.99 -1.51 9.31
CA GLU A 181 0.35 -2.75 9.74
C GLU A 181 1.28 -3.55 10.66
N THR A 182 0.76 -4.08 11.74
CA THR A 182 1.44 -5.14 12.50
C THR A 182 1.06 -6.50 11.91
N LYS A 183 2.03 -7.14 11.25
CA LYS A 183 1.85 -8.46 10.59
C LYS A 183 2.04 -9.59 11.60
N HIS A 184 1.09 -10.53 11.61
CA HIS A 184 1.19 -11.75 12.41
C HIS A 184 1.59 -11.53 13.89
N PRO A 185 0.96 -10.58 14.62
CA PRO A 185 1.41 -10.24 15.98
C PRO A 185 1.36 -11.42 16.95
N THR A 186 0.36 -12.31 16.87
CA THR A 186 0.30 -13.53 17.68
C THR A 186 1.46 -14.48 17.39
N TYR A 187 1.83 -14.65 16.13
CA TYR A 187 2.99 -15.46 15.73
C TYR A 187 4.29 -14.93 16.36
N PHE A 188 4.57 -13.63 16.23
CA PHE A 188 5.77 -13.02 16.79
C PHE A 188 5.76 -13.00 18.32
N ARG A 189 4.61 -12.79 18.95
CA ARG A 189 4.45 -12.83 20.41
C ARG A 189 4.81 -14.21 20.98
N LYS A 190 4.39 -15.29 20.32
CA LYS A 190 4.74 -16.66 20.72
C LYS A 190 6.24 -16.95 20.65
N GLN A 191 6.98 -16.19 19.85
CA GLN A 191 8.43 -16.28 19.75
C GLN A 191 9.18 -15.30 20.66
N GLY A 192 8.46 -14.55 21.53
CA GLY A 192 9.06 -13.54 22.40
C GLY A 192 9.51 -12.27 21.64
N LEU A 193 9.02 -12.07 20.42
CA LEU A 193 9.37 -10.96 19.51
C LEU A 193 8.16 -10.05 19.23
N ALA A 194 7.35 -9.75 20.25
CA ALA A 194 6.16 -8.89 20.10
C ALA A 194 6.48 -7.57 19.41
N LEU A 195 5.64 -7.19 18.43
CA LEU A 195 5.82 -6.01 17.57
C LEU A 195 5.43 -4.72 18.30
N GLU A 196 4.41 -4.79 19.17
CA GLU A 196 3.72 -3.66 19.78
C GLU A 196 4.67 -2.75 20.60
N PRO A 197 5.55 -3.29 21.47
CA PRO A 197 6.45 -2.44 22.27
C PRO A 197 7.41 -1.61 21.40
N GLN A 198 7.88 -2.18 20.29
CA GLN A 198 8.77 -1.49 19.36
C GLN A 198 8.02 -0.41 18.56
N LEU A 199 6.82 -0.73 18.06
CA LEU A 199 5.97 0.21 17.35
C LEU A 199 5.67 1.43 18.22
N VAL A 200 5.18 1.21 19.44
CA VAL A 200 4.85 2.27 20.40
C VAL A 200 6.08 3.12 20.71
N ARG A 201 7.24 2.50 20.95
CA ARG A 201 8.50 3.20 21.20
C ARG A 201 8.91 4.10 20.03
N LEU A 202 8.82 3.59 18.81
CA LEU A 202 9.18 4.34 17.61
C LEU A 202 8.22 5.51 17.36
N LEU A 203 6.91 5.33 17.51
CA LEU A 203 5.94 6.41 17.40
C LEU A 203 6.18 7.49 18.48
N ASN A 204 6.43 7.10 19.74
CA ASN A 204 6.73 8.03 20.82
C ASN A 204 8.02 8.84 20.55
N ARG A 205 9.13 8.17 20.22
CA ARG A 205 10.43 8.83 19.95
C ARG A 205 10.37 9.82 18.79
N ASN A 206 9.48 9.57 17.84
CA ASN A 206 9.32 10.40 16.66
C ASN A 206 8.25 11.49 16.81
N GLY A 207 7.59 11.59 17.98
CA GLY A 207 6.51 12.55 18.24
C GLY A 207 5.23 12.25 17.47
N LEU A 208 5.05 10.99 17.05
CA LEU A 208 3.92 10.55 16.21
C LEU A 208 2.77 9.93 17.03
N ASN A 209 2.96 9.61 18.31
CA ASN A 209 1.90 9.10 19.18
C ASN A 209 1.06 10.24 19.76
N ARG A 210 0.35 10.97 18.91
CA ARG A 210 -0.57 12.05 19.30
C ARG A 210 -1.78 12.05 18.36
N SER A 211 -2.95 12.44 18.85
CA SER A 211 -4.22 12.41 18.08
C SER A 211 -4.21 13.24 16.80
N SER A 212 -3.35 14.27 16.74
CA SER A 212 -3.18 15.14 15.56
C SER A 212 -2.09 14.66 14.60
N ALA A 213 -1.42 13.52 14.85
CA ALA A 213 -0.46 12.97 13.90
C ALA A 213 -1.18 12.30 12.73
N LYS A 214 -0.69 12.50 11.51
CA LYS A 214 -1.19 11.82 10.32
C LYS A 214 -0.66 10.37 10.28
N VAL A 215 -1.19 9.56 11.21
CA VAL A 215 -0.84 8.14 11.42
C VAL A 215 -2.10 7.35 11.68
N TYR A 216 -2.28 6.26 10.95
CA TYR A 216 -3.15 5.14 11.29
C TYR A 216 -2.29 3.95 11.68
N VAL A 217 -2.79 3.06 12.55
CA VAL A 217 -2.16 1.75 12.81
C VAL A 217 -3.21 0.68 12.56
N GLN A 218 -2.84 -0.35 11.81
CA GLN A 218 -3.77 -1.38 11.39
C GLN A 218 -3.29 -2.78 11.75
N SER A 219 -4.23 -3.70 11.86
CA SER A 219 -3.98 -5.13 12.06
C SER A 219 -5.20 -5.96 11.68
N PHE A 220 -4.96 -7.20 11.27
CA PHE A 220 -6.01 -8.21 11.14
C PHE A 220 -6.42 -8.78 12.50
N GLU A 221 -5.55 -8.74 13.51
CA GLU A 221 -5.80 -9.32 14.82
C GLU A 221 -6.47 -8.33 15.78
N VAL A 222 -7.55 -8.79 16.40
CA VAL A 222 -8.39 -8.00 17.32
C VAL A 222 -7.66 -7.69 18.62
N THR A 223 -7.03 -8.70 19.22
CA THR A 223 -6.34 -8.56 20.52
C THR A 223 -5.20 -7.57 20.44
N ASN A 224 -4.42 -7.60 19.34
CA ASN A 224 -3.34 -6.66 19.05
C ASN A 224 -3.86 -5.21 19.07
N LEU A 225 -4.96 -4.94 18.37
CA LEU A 225 -5.54 -3.59 18.31
C LEU A 225 -6.10 -3.13 19.66
N ILE A 226 -6.75 -4.02 20.42
CA ILE A 226 -7.26 -3.71 21.77
C ILE A 226 -6.11 -3.34 22.72
N GLU A 227 -4.97 -4.02 22.63
CA GLU A 227 -3.79 -3.71 23.42
C GLU A 227 -3.17 -2.38 22.99
N LEU A 228 -3.02 -2.14 21.71
CA LEU A 228 -2.51 -0.88 21.16
C LEU A 228 -3.42 0.32 21.48
N HIS A 229 -4.74 0.14 21.51
CA HIS A 229 -5.70 1.18 21.89
C HIS A 229 -5.46 1.75 23.29
N ARG A 230 -4.90 0.96 24.21
CA ARG A 230 -4.63 1.39 25.59
C ARG A 230 -3.44 2.35 25.69
N VAL A 231 -2.54 2.35 24.70
CA VAL A 231 -1.23 3.03 24.76
C VAL A 231 -0.98 3.99 23.59
N LEU A 232 -1.71 3.85 22.49
CA LEU A 232 -1.64 4.75 21.33
C LEU A 232 -2.76 5.79 21.37
N ARG A 233 -2.43 7.00 20.88
CA ARG A 233 -3.38 8.11 20.72
C ARG A 233 -3.79 8.32 19.26
N VAL A 234 -3.13 7.64 18.33
CA VAL A 234 -3.48 7.64 16.91
C VAL A 234 -4.66 6.73 16.64
N PRO A 235 -5.46 6.97 15.61
CA PRO A 235 -6.54 6.07 15.21
C PRO A 235 -6.03 4.70 14.80
N LEU A 236 -6.78 3.67 15.18
CA LEU A 236 -6.54 2.28 14.82
C LEU A 236 -7.56 1.82 13.78
N VAL A 237 -7.17 0.85 12.95
CA VAL A 237 -7.99 0.30 11.87
C VAL A 237 -8.01 -1.22 11.98
N GLN A 238 -9.22 -1.78 12.05
CA GLN A 238 -9.43 -3.22 11.97
C GLN A 238 -9.43 -3.66 10.51
N LEU A 239 -8.48 -4.50 10.13
CA LEU A 239 -8.48 -5.17 8.82
C LEU A 239 -9.34 -6.43 8.87
N THR A 240 -10.05 -6.70 7.77
CA THR A 240 -10.87 -7.91 7.64
C THR A 240 -10.70 -8.57 6.28
N GLY A 241 -10.51 -9.89 6.28
CA GLY A 241 -10.49 -10.70 5.06
C GLY A 241 -11.89 -10.98 4.53
N ALA A 242 -12.01 -11.30 3.23
CA ALA A 242 -13.27 -11.67 2.61
C ALA A 242 -13.90 -12.91 3.26
N THR A 243 -13.07 -13.81 3.79
CA THR A 243 -13.46 -15.05 4.48
C THR A 243 -12.49 -15.36 5.61
N GLY A 244 -12.79 -16.33 6.46
CA GLY A 244 -11.93 -16.76 7.56
C GLY A 244 -12.13 -15.94 8.85
N ALA A 245 -11.11 -15.91 9.70
CA ALA A 245 -11.14 -15.29 11.02
C ALA A 245 -9.77 -14.69 11.39
N PRO A 246 -9.72 -13.68 12.28
CA PRO A 246 -8.45 -13.22 12.87
C PRO A 246 -7.70 -14.36 13.56
N PHE A 247 -6.39 -14.43 13.32
CA PHE A 247 -5.63 -15.57 13.83
C PHE A 247 -5.56 -15.62 15.36
N ASP A 248 -5.49 -14.48 16.02
CA ASP A 248 -5.55 -14.40 17.50
C ASP A 248 -6.82 -15.01 18.09
N LEU A 249 -7.95 -14.86 17.40
CA LEU A 249 -9.22 -15.46 17.81
C LEU A 249 -9.21 -16.98 17.56
N VAL A 250 -8.71 -17.40 16.40
CA VAL A 250 -8.55 -18.85 16.09
C VAL A 250 -7.65 -19.52 17.12
N ASP A 251 -6.52 -18.89 17.46
CA ASP A 251 -5.56 -19.38 18.43
C ASP A 251 -6.12 -19.48 19.86
N ALA A 252 -7.01 -18.54 20.20
CA ALA A 252 -7.70 -18.52 21.48
C ALA A 252 -8.95 -19.44 21.52
N GLY A 253 -9.30 -20.09 20.42
CA GLY A 253 -10.53 -20.91 20.32
C GLY A 253 -11.82 -20.07 20.30
N ASP A 254 -11.74 -18.76 19.97
CA ASP A 254 -12.91 -17.89 19.79
C ASP A 254 -13.53 -18.16 18.41
N PRO A 255 -14.82 -18.48 18.30
CA PRO A 255 -15.43 -18.85 17.04
C PRO A 255 -15.72 -17.69 16.09
N ARG A 256 -15.50 -16.44 16.48
CA ARG A 256 -15.81 -15.26 15.65
C ARG A 256 -14.97 -15.24 14.38
N THR A 257 -15.69 -15.00 13.28
CA THR A 257 -15.12 -14.86 11.93
C THR A 257 -15.05 -13.38 11.52
N TYR A 258 -14.44 -13.09 10.38
CA TYR A 258 -14.49 -11.74 9.79
C TYR A 258 -15.93 -11.33 9.45
N ALA A 259 -16.82 -12.27 9.09
CA ALA A 259 -18.23 -11.99 8.88
C ALA A 259 -18.93 -11.54 10.17
N ASP A 260 -18.58 -12.11 11.32
CA ASP A 260 -19.10 -11.66 12.62
C ASP A 260 -18.60 -10.25 12.96
N ILE A 261 -17.32 -9.96 12.71
CA ILE A 261 -16.70 -8.65 12.94
C ILE A 261 -17.33 -7.57 12.06
N THR A 262 -17.62 -7.87 10.80
CA THR A 262 -18.23 -6.94 9.84
C THR A 262 -19.76 -6.87 9.93
N SER A 263 -20.40 -7.67 10.80
CA SER A 263 -21.82 -7.50 11.11
C SER A 263 -22.09 -6.16 11.80
N ALA A 264 -23.32 -5.63 11.72
CA ALA A 264 -23.69 -4.38 12.38
C ALA A 264 -23.43 -4.39 13.91
N ARG A 265 -23.48 -5.57 14.56
CA ARG A 265 -23.10 -5.74 15.97
C ARG A 265 -21.58 -5.71 16.12
N GLY A 266 -20.85 -6.47 15.29
CA GLY A 266 -19.38 -6.52 15.33
C GLY A 266 -18.74 -5.16 15.09
N LEU A 267 -19.26 -4.37 14.15
CA LEU A 267 -18.78 -3.01 13.87
C LEU A 267 -18.93 -2.07 15.09
N ARG A 268 -20.04 -2.20 15.86
CA ARG A 268 -20.15 -1.47 17.14
C ARG A 268 -19.15 -1.94 18.19
N ASP A 269 -18.73 -3.20 18.15
CA ASP A 269 -17.67 -3.69 19.04
C ASP A 269 -16.30 -3.21 18.57
N VAL A 270 -16.03 -3.18 17.26
CA VAL A 270 -14.82 -2.60 16.65
C VAL A 270 -14.67 -1.13 17.01
N SER A 271 -15.74 -0.34 16.96
CA SER A 271 -15.71 1.11 17.25
C SER A 271 -15.28 1.46 18.68
N LYS A 272 -15.27 0.49 19.60
CA LYS A 272 -14.77 0.68 20.96
C LYS A 272 -13.24 0.83 21.03
N TYR A 273 -12.51 0.29 20.04
CA TYR A 273 -11.05 0.32 20.02
C TYR A 273 -10.46 0.84 18.71
N ALA A 274 -11.22 0.88 17.61
CA ALA A 274 -10.76 1.37 16.32
C ALA A 274 -11.58 2.57 15.83
N LYS A 275 -11.04 3.30 14.86
CA LYS A 275 -11.70 4.43 14.19
C LYS A 275 -11.91 4.17 12.70
N GLY A 276 -11.36 3.07 12.18
CA GLY A 276 -11.54 2.67 10.80
C GLY A 276 -11.67 1.17 10.65
N LEU A 277 -12.24 0.80 9.52
CA LEU A 277 -12.34 -0.55 9.00
C LEU A 277 -11.59 -0.61 7.67
N GLY A 278 -10.66 -1.56 7.51
CA GLY A 278 -9.98 -1.88 6.26
C GLY A 278 -10.46 -3.24 5.74
N PRO A 279 -11.57 -3.29 5.02
CA PRO A 279 -12.10 -4.55 4.53
C PRO A 279 -11.44 -4.97 3.21
N ASP A 280 -11.37 -6.28 2.95
CA ASP A 280 -11.22 -6.76 1.57
C ASP A 280 -12.33 -6.13 0.70
N LYS A 281 -11.97 -5.62 -0.48
CA LYS A 281 -12.93 -4.91 -1.34
C LYS A 281 -14.16 -5.74 -1.74
N ASN A 282 -14.03 -7.09 -1.77
CA ASN A 282 -15.17 -7.97 -2.05
C ASN A 282 -16.19 -8.02 -0.89
N GLN A 283 -15.86 -7.54 0.31
CA GLN A 283 -16.84 -7.36 1.39
C GLN A 283 -17.71 -6.10 1.17
N VAL A 284 -17.20 -5.11 0.44
CA VAL A 284 -17.93 -3.89 0.06
C VAL A 284 -18.81 -4.15 -1.14
N ILE A 285 -18.20 -4.64 -2.25
CA ILE A 285 -18.92 -5.03 -3.47
C ILE A 285 -18.44 -6.42 -3.87
N PRO A 286 -19.23 -7.45 -3.59
CA PRO A 286 -18.86 -8.83 -3.95
C PRO A 286 -18.80 -9.03 -5.47
N ARG A 287 -18.09 -10.07 -5.89
CA ARG A 287 -18.08 -10.55 -7.28
C ARG A 287 -18.90 -11.81 -7.40
N ASP A 288 -19.57 -11.98 -8.53
CA ASP A 288 -20.22 -13.23 -8.88
C ASP A 288 -19.21 -14.31 -9.33
N ALA A 289 -19.70 -15.49 -9.68
CA ALA A 289 -18.87 -16.62 -10.11
C ALA A 289 -18.12 -16.34 -11.45
N ALA A 290 -18.58 -15.38 -12.26
CA ALA A 290 -17.93 -14.96 -13.48
C ALA A 290 -16.94 -13.79 -13.27
N GLY A 291 -16.86 -13.28 -12.02
CA GLY A 291 -15.96 -12.22 -11.62
C GLY A 291 -16.50 -10.81 -11.80
N PHE A 292 -17.77 -10.64 -12.17
CA PHE A 292 -18.42 -9.33 -12.28
C PHE A 292 -18.85 -8.81 -10.90
N LEU A 293 -18.84 -7.48 -10.75
CA LEU A 293 -19.34 -6.83 -9.54
C LEU A 293 -20.85 -7.07 -9.38
N THR A 294 -21.26 -7.29 -8.14
CA THR A 294 -22.66 -7.38 -7.76
C THR A 294 -23.14 -6.11 -7.07
N THR A 295 -24.29 -6.14 -6.42
CA THR A 295 -24.78 -4.99 -5.64
C THR A 295 -23.92 -4.76 -4.40
N PRO A 296 -23.58 -3.50 -4.07
CA PRO A 296 -22.88 -3.15 -2.84
C PRO A 296 -23.59 -3.71 -1.61
N THR A 297 -22.82 -4.20 -0.64
CA THR A 297 -23.34 -4.66 0.65
C THR A 297 -23.74 -3.49 1.54
N THR A 298 -24.27 -3.79 2.73
CA THR A 298 -24.58 -2.74 3.72
C THR A 298 -23.37 -2.32 4.55
N LEU A 299 -22.17 -2.89 4.30
CA LEU A 299 -20.99 -2.77 5.15
C LEU A 299 -20.57 -1.32 5.40
N VAL A 300 -20.44 -0.52 4.34
CA VAL A 300 -20.02 0.89 4.46
C VAL A 300 -21.02 1.69 5.30
N ARG A 301 -22.32 1.58 4.98
CA ARG A 301 -23.38 2.24 5.75
C ARG A 301 -23.36 1.84 7.23
N ASP A 302 -23.19 0.56 7.52
CA ASP A 302 -23.23 0.03 8.88
C ASP A 302 -21.94 0.37 9.66
N ALA A 303 -20.78 0.48 8.97
CA ALA A 303 -19.54 1.01 9.52
C ALA A 303 -19.66 2.50 9.88
N HIS A 304 -20.19 3.32 8.98
CA HIS A 304 -20.45 4.74 9.24
C HIS A 304 -21.41 4.96 10.43
N ARG A 305 -22.46 4.14 10.55
CA ARG A 305 -23.36 4.17 11.72
C ARG A 305 -22.65 3.83 13.03
N ALA A 306 -21.58 3.05 12.96
CA ALA A 306 -20.73 2.75 14.12
C ALA A 306 -19.63 3.82 14.34
N GLY A 307 -19.51 4.84 13.48
CA GLY A 307 -18.50 5.89 13.56
C GLY A 307 -17.11 5.45 13.06
N LEU A 308 -17.06 4.50 12.12
CA LEU A 308 -15.85 3.99 11.49
C LEU A 308 -15.73 4.52 10.06
N VAL A 309 -14.56 5.04 9.68
CA VAL A 309 -14.21 5.25 8.27
C VAL A 309 -13.89 3.91 7.60
N VAL A 310 -14.06 3.83 6.27
CA VAL A 310 -13.88 2.58 5.51
C VAL A 310 -12.85 2.77 4.41
N HIS A 311 -11.72 2.08 4.52
CA HIS A 311 -10.62 2.09 3.55
C HIS A 311 -10.38 0.65 3.03
N PRO A 312 -11.05 0.21 1.96
CA PRO A 312 -10.88 -1.14 1.41
C PRO A 312 -9.52 -1.32 0.72
N TYR A 313 -9.05 -2.55 0.68
CA TYR A 313 -7.83 -2.99 0.01
C TYR A 313 -8.14 -4.15 -0.97
N THR A 314 -7.38 -4.40 -2.05
CA THR A 314 -6.35 -3.56 -2.66
C THR A 314 -6.75 -3.28 -4.09
N PHE A 315 -6.67 -2.04 -4.50
CA PHE A 315 -6.96 -1.60 -5.87
C PHE A 315 -5.69 -1.67 -6.72
N ARG A 316 -5.77 -2.35 -7.86
CA ARG A 316 -4.64 -2.65 -8.76
C ARG A 316 -5.09 -2.55 -10.20
N ALA A 317 -4.23 -2.03 -11.07
CA ALA A 317 -4.58 -1.79 -12.47
C ALA A 317 -4.51 -3.04 -13.36
N GLU A 318 -3.77 -4.08 -12.96
CA GLU A 318 -3.60 -5.27 -13.79
C GLU A 318 -4.89 -6.10 -13.85
N ASN A 319 -5.23 -6.61 -15.06
CA ASN A 319 -6.45 -7.35 -15.33
C ASN A 319 -6.69 -8.53 -14.39
N THR A 320 -5.62 -9.20 -13.92
CA THR A 320 -5.74 -10.33 -13.00
C THR A 320 -6.39 -9.96 -11.67
N PHE A 321 -6.33 -8.67 -11.25
CA PHE A 321 -6.86 -8.18 -9.98
C PHE A 321 -8.21 -7.45 -10.13
N LEU A 322 -8.53 -7.00 -11.35
CA LEU A 322 -9.76 -6.28 -11.63
C LEU A 322 -10.99 -7.20 -11.68
N PRO A 323 -12.17 -6.68 -11.30
CA PRO A 323 -13.45 -7.29 -11.68
C PRO A 323 -13.53 -7.44 -13.19
N ALA A 324 -14.33 -8.41 -13.65
CA ALA A 324 -14.52 -8.67 -15.08
C ALA A 324 -15.06 -7.47 -15.82
N ASP A 325 -15.84 -6.61 -15.15
CA ASP A 325 -16.41 -5.34 -15.67
C ASP A 325 -15.34 -4.41 -16.25
N PHE A 326 -14.15 -4.40 -15.66
CA PHE A 326 -13.12 -3.37 -15.90
C PHE A 326 -11.85 -3.93 -16.56
N ARG A 327 -11.84 -5.19 -16.95
CA ARG A 327 -10.71 -5.78 -17.68
C ARG A 327 -10.68 -5.29 -19.11
N SER A 328 -9.49 -4.89 -19.56
CA SER A 328 -9.27 -4.49 -20.97
C SER A 328 -9.10 -5.71 -21.89
N SER A 329 -8.61 -6.83 -21.35
CA SER A 329 -8.33 -8.05 -22.10
C SER A 329 -8.23 -9.28 -21.18
N ALA A 330 -7.95 -10.45 -21.76
CA ALA A 330 -7.65 -11.68 -21.02
C ALA A 330 -6.19 -11.77 -20.53
N VAL A 331 -5.33 -10.82 -20.91
CA VAL A 331 -3.91 -10.83 -20.51
C VAL A 331 -3.78 -10.31 -19.10
N ALA A 332 -3.31 -11.18 -18.18
CA ALA A 332 -3.27 -10.92 -16.75
C ALA A 332 -2.47 -9.67 -16.34
N SER A 333 -1.37 -9.39 -17.07
CA SER A 333 -0.44 -8.29 -16.79
C SER A 333 -0.78 -6.96 -17.46
N GLU A 334 -1.75 -6.93 -18.38
CA GLU A 334 -2.23 -5.68 -18.95
C GLU A 334 -3.11 -4.91 -17.98
N TYR A 335 -3.11 -3.58 -18.11
CA TYR A 335 -3.94 -2.72 -17.31
C TYR A 335 -5.36 -2.65 -17.89
N GLY A 336 -6.34 -2.77 -17.00
CA GLY A 336 -7.74 -2.45 -17.31
C GLY A 336 -8.14 -1.09 -16.73
N ASP A 337 -9.44 -0.89 -16.60
CA ASP A 337 -10.02 0.39 -16.18
C ASP A 337 -10.12 0.49 -14.64
N LEU A 338 -8.99 0.76 -14.00
CA LEU A 338 -8.95 1.00 -12.55
C LEU A 338 -9.69 2.30 -12.16
N PHE A 339 -9.77 3.30 -13.06
CA PHE A 339 -10.54 4.52 -12.82
C PHE A 339 -12.01 4.20 -12.54
N ALA A 340 -12.62 3.39 -13.39
CA ALA A 340 -14.02 2.98 -13.23
C ALA A 340 -14.23 2.10 -11.99
N GLU A 341 -13.29 1.20 -11.66
CA GLU A 341 -13.39 0.45 -10.39
C GLU A 341 -13.41 1.39 -9.19
N ILE A 342 -12.49 2.36 -9.13
CA ILE A 342 -12.43 3.34 -8.02
C ILE A 342 -13.72 4.17 -7.95
N GLU A 343 -14.25 4.63 -9.07
CA GLU A 343 -15.49 5.40 -9.13
C GLU A 343 -16.67 4.64 -8.53
N VAL A 344 -16.84 3.36 -8.89
CA VAL A 344 -17.91 2.50 -8.35
C VAL A 344 -17.79 2.33 -6.83
N PHE A 345 -16.58 2.17 -6.30
CA PHE A 345 -16.38 2.07 -4.86
C PHE A 345 -16.57 3.41 -4.13
N ARG A 346 -16.18 4.53 -4.73
CA ARG A 346 -16.51 5.87 -4.20
C ARG A 346 -18.03 6.08 -4.14
N ALA A 347 -18.76 5.70 -5.18
CA ALA A 347 -20.22 5.75 -5.20
C ALA A 347 -20.86 4.85 -4.14
N ALA A 348 -20.20 3.75 -3.72
CA ALA A 348 -20.62 2.91 -2.60
C ALA A 348 -20.34 3.55 -1.23
N GLY A 349 -19.67 4.72 -1.19
CA GLY A 349 -19.47 5.54 -0.01
C GLY A 349 -18.20 5.23 0.81
N VAL A 350 -17.19 4.56 0.24
CA VAL A 350 -15.91 4.35 0.95
C VAL A 350 -15.16 5.68 1.13
N ASP A 351 -14.43 5.82 2.23
CA ASP A 351 -13.75 7.07 2.63
C ASP A 351 -12.32 7.19 2.09
N GLY A 352 -11.82 6.13 1.49
CA GLY A 352 -10.48 6.05 0.92
C GLY A 352 -10.19 4.65 0.43
N LEU A 353 -8.95 4.38 0.01
CA LEU A 353 -8.54 3.07 -0.49
C LEU A 353 -7.04 2.83 -0.40
N PHE A 354 -6.66 1.55 -0.45
CA PHE A 354 -5.27 1.12 -0.63
C PHE A 354 -5.03 0.74 -2.09
N THR A 355 -3.99 1.32 -2.71
CA THR A 355 -3.69 1.06 -4.11
C THR A 355 -2.21 0.80 -4.37
N ASP A 356 -1.92 -0.11 -5.31
CA ASP A 356 -0.57 -0.33 -5.86
C ASP A 356 -0.23 0.72 -6.94
N ASN A 357 -1.24 1.39 -7.51
CA ASN A 357 -1.15 2.36 -8.61
C ASN A 357 -1.62 3.74 -8.16
N THR A 358 -0.81 4.39 -7.33
CA THR A 358 -1.14 5.65 -6.65
C THR A 358 -1.51 6.79 -7.61
N ASP A 359 -0.79 6.92 -8.72
CA ASP A 359 -1.03 7.94 -9.76
C ASP A 359 -2.42 7.84 -10.37
N ILE A 360 -2.93 6.62 -10.60
CA ILE A 360 -4.28 6.39 -11.13
C ILE A 360 -5.33 6.82 -10.11
N ALA A 361 -5.15 6.44 -8.84
CA ALA A 361 -6.09 6.82 -7.79
C ALA A 361 -6.14 8.34 -7.55
N VAL A 362 -4.98 9.00 -7.57
CA VAL A 362 -4.90 10.47 -7.45
C VAL A 362 -5.54 11.17 -8.65
N ALA A 363 -5.26 10.70 -9.86
CA ALA A 363 -5.87 11.26 -11.06
C ALA A 363 -7.40 11.07 -11.08
N GLN A 364 -7.93 9.97 -10.52
CA GLN A 364 -9.36 9.76 -10.38
C GLN A 364 -9.98 10.72 -9.37
N GLU A 365 -9.28 11.02 -8.26
CA GLU A 365 -9.74 12.02 -7.29
C GLU A 365 -9.81 13.41 -7.91
N ASP A 366 -8.77 13.82 -8.66
CA ASP A 366 -8.72 15.12 -9.36
C ASP A 366 -9.87 15.30 -10.39
N LEU A 367 -10.36 14.20 -10.99
CA LEU A 367 -11.49 14.22 -11.92
C LEU A 367 -12.84 14.32 -11.21
N ALA A 368 -12.93 13.88 -9.96
CA ALA A 368 -14.16 13.84 -9.19
C ALA A 368 -14.37 15.09 -8.30
N ALA A 369 -13.34 15.95 -8.16
CA ALA A 369 -13.36 17.19 -7.39
C ALA A 369 -13.86 18.36 -8.25
#